data_97ce32f02802172edeeaa0c00a607f14
#
_entry.id   97ce32f02802172edeeaa0c00a607f14
#
_cell.length_a   1.000
_cell.length_b   1.000
_cell.length_c   1.000
_cell.angle_alpha   90.00
_cell.angle_beta   90.00
_cell.angle_gamma   90.00
#
_symmetry.space_group_name_H-M   'P 1'
#
loop_
_entity.id
_entity.type
_entity.pdbx_description
1 polymer ?
#
loop_
_entity_poly.entity_id
_entity_poly.type
_entity_poly.pdbx_seq_one_letter_code
_entity_poly.pdbx_strand_id
1 'polypeptide(L)'
;MVTITLKEGQLSLAEMRAALKTPLQVKLDPGCLNRIETSAKTVDSVLEQEQTVYGINTGFGSLAQTKIAKDKLAELQQNLILSHASGTGPLLDDGVVRLILVLKLNSLIRGFSGIRMKTVEYLLALLEADALPCIPAKGSVGASGDLAPLAHLSMVLLGEGEARIDGEYIAAWELLRKLGLEPLELQPKEGLALLNGTQVSTALALHGLFAAEDCLASSIVAGSLSVEASLSSYSPFDERIHEVRGLQGQKDVAANFRQLLNESEINASHENCGHVQDPYSLRCQPQVLGACLDQMRFAA
;
A
#
# COMPACT_ATOMS: atom_id res chain seq x y z
N MET A 1 -16.71 -4.31 -9.47
CA MET A 1 -16.09 -4.58 -8.16
C MET A 1 -15.14 -5.75 -8.34
N VAL A 2 -13.88 -5.61 -7.94
CA VAL A 2 -12.86 -6.66 -8.03
C VAL A 2 -12.92 -7.50 -6.77
N THR A 3 -12.88 -8.83 -6.89
CA THR A 3 -12.81 -9.72 -5.72
C THR A 3 -11.36 -10.15 -5.50
N ILE A 4 -10.84 -9.96 -4.30
CA ILE A 4 -9.53 -10.46 -3.88
C ILE A 4 -9.69 -11.45 -2.73
N THR A 5 -8.83 -12.46 -2.68
CA THR A 5 -8.77 -13.38 -1.57
C THR A 5 -7.49 -13.12 -0.78
N LEU A 6 -7.64 -12.61 0.44
CA LEU A 6 -6.51 -12.39 1.33
C LEU A 6 -6.05 -13.74 1.89
N LYS A 7 -4.87 -14.14 1.46
CA LYS A 7 -4.17 -15.33 1.91
C LYS A 7 -2.76 -14.96 2.34
N GLU A 8 -2.27 -15.60 3.38
CA GLU A 8 -0.97 -15.31 3.96
C GLU A 8 0.16 -15.24 2.91
N GLY A 9 0.81 -14.08 2.80
CA GLY A 9 1.97 -13.87 1.95
C GLY A 9 1.74 -13.97 0.44
N GLN A 10 0.49 -13.93 -0.04
CA GLN A 10 0.15 -14.14 -1.46
C GLN A 10 -0.52 -12.95 -2.15
N LEU A 11 -0.50 -11.77 -1.54
CA LEU A 11 -1.05 -10.56 -2.16
C LEU A 11 -0.12 -10.08 -3.29
N SER A 12 -0.62 -10.09 -4.53
CA SER A 12 0.12 -9.71 -5.73
C SER A 12 0.10 -8.20 -5.99
N LEU A 13 1.09 -7.69 -6.76
CA LEU A 13 1.09 -6.29 -7.21
C LEU A 13 -0.16 -5.94 -8.03
N ALA A 14 -0.68 -6.86 -8.81
CA ALA A 14 -1.90 -6.66 -9.60
C ALA A 14 -3.14 -6.44 -8.70
N GLU A 15 -3.29 -7.22 -7.64
CA GLU A 15 -4.35 -7.05 -6.65
C GLU A 15 -4.21 -5.73 -5.90
N MET A 16 -2.99 -5.33 -5.52
CA MET A 16 -2.71 -4.06 -4.86
C MET A 16 -2.99 -2.86 -5.78
N ARG A 17 -2.65 -2.97 -7.08
CA ARG A 17 -3.00 -1.96 -8.08
C ARG A 17 -4.53 -1.85 -8.27
N ALA A 18 -5.25 -2.97 -8.23
CA ALA A 18 -6.72 -2.97 -8.29
C ALA A 18 -7.32 -2.27 -7.05
N ALA A 19 -6.79 -2.53 -5.85
CA ALA A 19 -7.21 -1.90 -4.61
C ALA A 19 -7.09 -0.36 -4.64
N LEU A 20 -6.05 0.16 -5.29
CA LEU A 20 -5.89 1.60 -5.50
C LEU A 20 -6.97 2.23 -6.38
N LYS A 21 -7.46 1.50 -7.38
CA LYS A 21 -8.29 2.05 -8.45
C LYS A 21 -9.80 1.89 -8.22
N THR A 22 -10.23 0.85 -7.50
CA THR A 22 -11.65 0.49 -7.41
C THR A 22 -12.02 -0.11 -6.06
N PRO A 23 -13.29 0.05 -5.62
CA PRO A 23 -13.83 -0.71 -4.49
C PRO A 23 -13.67 -2.21 -4.66
N LEU A 24 -13.47 -2.91 -3.54
CA LEU A 24 -13.14 -4.32 -3.50
C LEU A 24 -14.20 -5.14 -2.77
N GLN A 25 -14.36 -6.39 -3.21
CA GLN A 25 -14.92 -7.44 -2.40
C GLN A 25 -13.76 -8.31 -1.86
N VAL A 26 -13.71 -8.51 -0.56
CA VAL A 26 -12.61 -9.24 0.08
C VAL A 26 -13.09 -10.54 0.66
N LYS A 27 -12.39 -11.63 0.36
CA LYS A 27 -12.57 -12.93 0.98
C LYS A 27 -11.33 -13.24 1.83
N LEU A 28 -11.56 -13.83 3.00
CA LEU A 28 -10.46 -14.31 3.83
C LEU A 28 -10.19 -15.80 3.55
N ASP A 29 -8.93 -16.19 3.59
CA ASP A 29 -8.54 -17.59 3.63
C ASP A 29 -9.17 -18.28 4.86
N PRO A 30 -9.91 -19.39 4.70
CA PRO A 30 -10.56 -20.07 5.83
C PRO A 30 -9.61 -20.46 6.96
N GLY A 31 -8.35 -20.73 6.65
CA GLY A 31 -7.33 -21.07 7.64
C GLY A 31 -6.91 -19.91 8.55
N CYS A 32 -7.25 -18.65 8.21
CA CYS A 32 -6.84 -17.50 9.01
C CYS A 32 -7.56 -17.44 10.37
N LEU A 33 -8.82 -17.91 10.46
CA LEU A 33 -9.62 -17.87 11.67
C LEU A 33 -8.91 -18.60 12.82
N ASN A 34 -8.48 -19.84 12.60
CA ASN A 34 -7.79 -20.64 13.62
C ASN A 34 -6.46 -19.98 14.07
N ARG A 35 -5.72 -19.36 13.14
CA ARG A 35 -4.47 -18.65 13.49
C ARG A 35 -4.73 -17.42 14.35
N ILE A 36 -5.75 -16.63 14.01
CA ILE A 36 -6.16 -15.44 14.77
C ILE A 36 -6.61 -15.85 16.18
N GLU A 37 -7.49 -16.83 16.29
CA GLU A 37 -8.00 -17.31 17.57
C GLU A 37 -6.88 -17.89 18.46
N THR A 38 -5.96 -18.65 17.89
CA THR A 38 -4.80 -19.20 18.63
C THR A 38 -3.91 -18.08 19.16
N SER A 39 -3.67 -17.05 18.36
CA SER A 39 -2.89 -15.89 18.76
C SER A 39 -3.59 -15.07 19.86
N ALA A 40 -4.90 -14.86 19.76
CA ALA A 40 -5.69 -14.18 20.78
C ALA A 40 -5.66 -14.94 22.12
N LYS A 41 -5.85 -16.28 22.10
CA LYS A 41 -5.75 -17.13 23.28
C LYS A 41 -4.38 -17.07 23.97
N THR A 42 -3.32 -16.83 23.21
CA THR A 42 -1.98 -16.63 23.80
C THR A 42 -1.94 -15.35 24.64
N VAL A 43 -2.61 -14.28 24.20
CA VAL A 43 -2.73 -13.04 24.99
C VAL A 43 -3.51 -13.31 26.28
N ASP A 44 -4.62 -14.03 26.19
CA ASP A 44 -5.44 -14.39 27.36
C ASP A 44 -4.61 -15.21 28.38
N SER A 45 -3.85 -16.19 27.92
CA SER A 45 -2.96 -17.00 28.77
C SER A 45 -1.90 -16.15 29.49
N VAL A 46 -1.33 -15.15 28.83
CA VAL A 46 -0.37 -14.22 29.45
C VAL A 46 -1.03 -13.41 30.58
N LEU A 47 -2.29 -12.99 30.36
CA LEU A 47 -3.05 -12.25 31.37
C LEU A 47 -3.46 -13.12 32.56
N GLU A 48 -3.84 -14.38 32.33
CA GLU A 48 -4.20 -15.35 33.36
C GLU A 48 -3.00 -15.72 34.23
N GLN A 49 -1.84 -15.90 33.61
CA GLN A 49 -0.57 -16.22 34.30
C GLN A 49 0.07 -14.99 34.95
N GLU A 50 -0.55 -13.84 34.86
CA GLU A 50 -0.06 -12.56 35.41
C GLU A 50 1.36 -12.17 34.96
N GLN A 51 1.83 -12.72 33.85
CA GLN A 51 3.12 -12.39 33.28
C GLN A 51 3.13 -10.92 32.82
N THR A 52 4.21 -10.21 33.10
CA THR A 52 4.39 -8.83 32.63
C THR A 52 4.95 -8.87 31.20
N VAL A 53 4.14 -8.51 30.22
CA VAL A 53 4.51 -8.53 28.81
C VAL A 53 4.21 -7.18 28.16
N TYR A 54 5.24 -6.61 27.53
CA TYR A 54 5.12 -5.33 26.83
C TYR A 54 3.99 -5.34 25.78
N GLY A 55 3.18 -4.31 25.80
CA GLY A 55 2.08 -4.14 24.84
C GLY A 55 0.83 -4.95 25.17
N ILE A 56 0.86 -5.82 26.16
CA ILE A 56 -0.29 -6.57 26.69
C ILE A 56 -0.80 -5.93 27.96
N ASN A 57 0.03 -5.87 29.00
CA ASN A 57 -0.34 -5.37 30.33
C ASN A 57 0.68 -4.43 30.96
N THR A 58 1.50 -3.77 30.14
CA THR A 58 2.37 -2.66 30.55
C THR A 58 1.94 -1.36 29.89
N GLY A 59 2.39 -0.24 30.39
CA GLY A 59 2.35 1.03 29.69
C GLY A 59 3.30 1.03 28.47
N PHE A 60 3.38 2.16 27.77
CA PHE A 60 4.15 2.35 26.56
C PHE A 60 5.26 3.40 26.76
N GLY A 61 6.29 3.37 25.93
CA GLY A 61 7.39 4.33 25.98
C GLY A 61 8.07 4.34 27.33
N SER A 62 8.09 5.47 28.02
CA SER A 62 8.68 5.62 29.37
C SER A 62 7.99 4.76 30.45
N LEU A 63 6.74 4.34 30.21
CA LEU A 63 5.97 3.49 31.11
C LEU A 63 6.05 1.99 30.76
N ALA A 64 6.96 1.58 29.90
CA ALA A 64 7.08 0.20 29.41
C ALA A 64 7.33 -0.86 30.53
N GLN A 65 7.85 -0.43 31.68
CA GLN A 65 8.10 -1.27 32.86
C GLN A 65 6.94 -1.22 33.88
N THR A 66 5.94 -0.37 33.66
CA THR A 66 4.84 -0.19 34.60
C THR A 66 3.71 -1.15 34.26
N LYS A 67 3.44 -2.11 35.15
CA LYS A 67 2.29 -3.03 35.03
C LYS A 67 0.98 -2.26 35.22
N ILE A 68 0.05 -2.46 34.32
CA ILE A 68 -1.29 -1.82 34.34
C ILE A 68 -2.31 -2.80 34.92
N ALA A 69 -3.19 -2.31 35.75
CA ALA A 69 -4.26 -3.10 36.36
C ALA A 69 -5.24 -3.62 35.29
N LYS A 70 -5.77 -4.84 35.47
CA LYS A 70 -6.62 -5.52 34.47
C LYS A 70 -7.85 -4.71 34.06
N ASP A 71 -8.47 -4.02 34.99
CA ASP A 71 -9.65 -3.16 34.79
C ASP A 71 -9.36 -1.90 33.95
N LYS A 72 -8.08 -1.54 33.78
CA LYS A 72 -7.63 -0.37 33.00
C LYS A 72 -7.02 -0.71 31.65
N LEU A 73 -6.93 -1.98 31.29
CA LEU A 73 -6.26 -2.37 30.05
C LEU A 73 -7.03 -1.93 28.80
N ALA A 74 -8.35 -2.00 28.80
CA ALA A 74 -9.17 -1.52 27.69
C ALA A 74 -9.04 -0.01 27.49
N GLU A 75 -9.12 0.75 28.57
CA GLU A 75 -8.88 2.20 28.57
C GLU A 75 -7.49 2.56 28.05
N LEU A 76 -6.47 1.81 28.46
CA LEU A 76 -5.11 2.00 27.97
C LEU A 76 -5.02 1.83 26.45
N GLN A 77 -5.66 0.80 25.87
CA GLN A 77 -5.63 0.57 24.43
C GLN A 77 -6.36 1.67 23.66
N GLN A 78 -7.49 2.14 24.17
CA GLN A 78 -8.22 3.27 23.58
C GLN A 78 -7.39 4.55 23.64
N ASN A 79 -6.84 4.89 24.81
CA ASN A 79 -6.01 6.08 24.99
C ASN A 79 -4.75 6.04 24.13
N LEU A 80 -4.18 4.85 23.90
CA LEU A 80 -3.06 4.68 22.97
C LEU A 80 -3.44 5.13 21.56
N ILE A 81 -4.58 4.72 21.04
CA ILE A 81 -5.05 5.14 19.71
C ILE A 81 -5.32 6.64 19.68
N LEU A 82 -6.12 7.15 20.60
CA LEU A 82 -6.54 8.55 20.58
C LEU A 82 -5.36 9.52 20.76
N SER A 83 -4.40 9.20 21.62
CA SER A 83 -3.20 10.03 21.81
C SER A 83 -2.25 10.06 20.62
N HIS A 84 -2.28 9.03 19.76
CA HIS A 84 -1.44 8.96 18.56
C HIS A 84 -2.13 9.52 17.30
N ALA A 85 -3.44 9.79 17.33
CA ALA A 85 -4.18 10.37 16.22
C ALA A 85 -3.90 11.88 16.08
N SER A 86 -2.63 12.23 15.86
CA SER A 86 -2.11 13.60 15.83
C SER A 86 -1.62 14.05 14.44
N GLY A 87 -2.05 13.35 13.39
CA GLY A 87 -1.73 13.70 12.01
C GLY A 87 -2.32 15.03 11.57
N THR A 88 -1.68 15.69 10.60
CA THR A 88 -2.07 16.99 10.06
C THR A 88 -1.93 17.02 8.52
N GLY A 89 -2.39 18.12 7.91
CA GLY A 89 -2.28 18.34 6.47
C GLY A 89 -3.48 17.79 5.68
N PRO A 90 -3.38 17.73 4.35
CA PRO A 90 -4.44 17.16 3.52
C PRO A 90 -4.66 15.69 3.84
N LEU A 91 -5.84 15.18 3.51
CA LEU A 91 -6.15 13.76 3.66
C LEU A 91 -5.48 12.95 2.55
N LEU A 92 -5.15 11.70 2.84
CA LEU A 92 -4.73 10.72 1.85
C LEU A 92 -5.87 10.41 0.87
N ASP A 93 -5.52 10.09 -0.38
CA ASP A 93 -6.47 9.71 -1.40
C ASP A 93 -7.18 8.38 -1.06
N ASP A 94 -8.43 8.25 -1.48
CA ASP A 94 -9.28 7.08 -1.20
C ASP A 94 -8.62 5.76 -1.61
N GLY A 95 -7.99 5.71 -2.78
CA GLY A 95 -7.27 4.52 -3.23
C GLY A 95 -6.12 4.11 -2.29
N VAL A 96 -5.38 5.09 -1.78
CA VAL A 96 -4.29 4.86 -0.82
C VAL A 96 -4.85 4.33 0.50
N VAL A 97 -5.93 4.93 1.02
CA VAL A 97 -6.57 4.48 2.27
C VAL A 97 -7.13 3.07 2.13
N ARG A 98 -7.76 2.76 0.99
CA ARG A 98 -8.23 1.40 0.67
C ARG A 98 -7.09 0.39 0.66
N LEU A 99 -5.96 0.74 0.05
CA LEU A 99 -4.77 -0.11 0.04
C LEU A 99 -4.19 -0.29 1.44
N ILE A 100 -4.18 0.74 2.29
CA ILE A 100 -3.77 0.63 3.70
C ILE A 100 -4.65 -0.39 4.45
N LEU A 101 -5.98 -0.35 4.26
CA LEU A 101 -6.91 -1.32 4.86
C LEU A 101 -6.61 -2.75 4.40
N VAL A 102 -6.40 -2.96 3.09
CA VAL A 102 -6.02 -4.27 2.53
C VAL A 102 -4.72 -4.79 3.12
N LEU A 103 -3.68 -3.96 3.17
CA LEU A 103 -2.38 -4.32 3.73
C LEU A 103 -2.46 -4.60 5.24
N LYS A 104 -3.27 -3.82 5.96
CA LYS A 104 -3.50 -4.04 7.39
C LYS A 104 -4.19 -5.37 7.65
N LEU A 105 -5.27 -5.66 6.93
CA LEU A 105 -5.96 -6.94 6.99
C LEU A 105 -5.02 -8.10 6.64
N ASN A 106 -4.26 -7.99 5.52
CA ASN A 106 -3.31 -9.02 5.12
C ASN A 106 -2.24 -9.30 6.18
N SER A 107 -1.82 -8.29 6.94
CA SER A 107 -0.90 -8.46 8.06
C SER A 107 -1.56 -9.15 9.25
N LEU A 108 -2.77 -8.75 9.62
CA LEU A 108 -3.48 -9.22 10.82
C LEU A 108 -3.95 -10.67 10.69
N ILE A 109 -4.42 -11.09 9.51
CA ILE A 109 -4.90 -12.46 9.27
C ILE A 109 -3.82 -13.54 9.36
N ARG A 110 -2.54 -13.14 9.41
CA ARG A 110 -1.43 -14.06 9.64
C ARG A 110 -1.46 -14.68 11.04
N GLY A 111 -2.16 -14.06 12.00
CA GLY A 111 -2.35 -14.62 13.34
C GLY A 111 -1.16 -14.45 14.28
N PHE A 112 -0.35 -13.38 14.11
CA PHE A 112 0.79 -13.07 14.99
C PHE A 112 0.58 -11.83 15.86
N SER A 113 -0.59 -11.17 15.73
CA SER A 113 -0.81 -9.86 16.35
C SER A 113 -1.57 -9.93 17.69
N GLY A 114 -2.13 -11.07 18.06
CA GLY A 114 -2.88 -11.23 19.31
C GLY A 114 -4.22 -10.48 19.35
N ILE A 115 -4.86 -10.31 18.19
CA ILE A 115 -6.17 -9.65 18.07
C ILE A 115 -7.29 -10.68 17.96
N ARG A 116 -8.50 -10.25 18.32
CA ARG A 116 -9.71 -11.06 18.10
C ARG A 116 -10.20 -10.97 16.65
N MET A 117 -10.94 -11.98 16.20
CA MET A 117 -11.59 -11.97 14.89
C MET A 117 -12.52 -10.77 14.73
N LYS A 118 -13.20 -10.37 15.77
CA LYS A 118 -14.07 -9.18 15.81
C LYS A 118 -13.37 -7.92 15.27
N THR A 119 -12.11 -7.68 15.61
CA THR A 119 -11.33 -6.54 15.11
C THR A 119 -11.07 -6.63 13.61
N VAL A 120 -10.82 -7.83 13.09
CA VAL A 120 -10.68 -8.08 11.64
C VAL A 120 -12.00 -7.85 10.91
N GLU A 121 -13.12 -8.30 11.47
CA GLU A 121 -14.47 -8.13 10.91
C GLU A 121 -14.84 -6.64 10.77
N TYR A 122 -14.46 -5.79 11.73
CA TYR A 122 -14.68 -4.34 11.62
C TYR A 122 -13.88 -3.71 10.47
N LEU A 123 -12.62 -4.08 10.31
CA LEU A 123 -11.80 -3.60 9.20
C LEU A 123 -12.35 -4.11 7.84
N LEU A 124 -12.85 -5.34 7.79
CA LEU A 124 -13.51 -5.89 6.61
C LEU A 124 -14.79 -5.13 6.28
N ALA A 125 -15.63 -4.85 7.27
CA ALA A 125 -16.87 -4.10 7.08
C ALA A 125 -16.61 -2.69 6.52
N LEU A 126 -15.56 -2.00 6.99
CA LEU A 126 -15.13 -0.73 6.39
C LEU A 126 -14.73 -0.89 4.91
N LEU A 127 -13.91 -1.89 4.63
CA LEU A 127 -13.39 -2.13 3.27
C LEU A 127 -14.49 -2.56 2.29
N GLU A 128 -15.43 -3.43 2.72
CA GLU A 128 -16.55 -3.90 1.89
C GLU A 128 -17.58 -2.80 1.60
N ALA A 129 -17.76 -1.88 2.55
CA ALA A 129 -18.62 -0.71 2.37
C ALA A 129 -17.92 0.44 1.62
N ASP A 130 -16.64 0.27 1.28
CA ASP A 130 -15.76 1.35 0.79
C ASP A 130 -15.81 2.60 1.68
N ALA A 131 -15.96 2.37 2.98
CA ALA A 131 -15.95 3.39 4.02
C ALA A 131 -14.51 3.65 4.47
N LEU A 132 -13.93 4.74 4.01
CA LEU A 132 -12.50 5.02 4.07
C LEU A 132 -12.19 6.02 5.18
N PRO A 133 -11.49 5.61 6.26
CA PRO A 133 -11.07 6.51 7.32
C PRO A 133 -10.34 7.74 6.81
N CYS A 134 -10.62 8.91 7.39
CA CYS A 134 -9.95 10.17 7.07
C CYS A 134 -8.56 10.20 7.71
N ILE A 135 -7.52 9.95 6.90
CA ILE A 135 -6.12 9.87 7.35
C ILE A 135 -5.34 11.09 6.85
N PRO A 136 -4.86 11.98 7.73
CA PRO A 136 -3.98 13.08 7.33
C PRO A 136 -2.64 12.58 6.76
N ALA A 137 -2.14 13.26 5.73
CA ALA A 137 -0.94 12.85 5.01
C ALA A 137 0.37 13.07 5.78
N LYS A 138 0.36 13.86 6.86
CA LYS A 138 1.55 14.18 7.66
C LYS A 138 1.35 13.69 9.09
N GLY A 139 2.25 12.83 9.58
CA GLY A 139 2.16 12.31 10.95
C GLY A 139 3.04 11.11 11.24
N SER A 140 3.32 10.25 10.26
CA SER A 140 4.25 9.14 10.47
C SER A 140 5.68 9.65 10.60
N VAL A 141 6.40 9.16 11.62
CA VAL A 141 7.84 9.39 11.79
C VAL A 141 8.68 8.14 11.47
N GLY A 142 8.01 7.02 11.17
CA GLY A 142 8.64 5.77 10.72
C GLY A 142 9.51 5.04 11.75
N ALA A 143 9.63 5.54 13.00
CA ALA A 143 10.55 4.99 13.99
C ALA A 143 10.10 3.63 14.57
N SER A 144 8.78 3.40 14.64
CA SER A 144 8.16 2.14 15.12
C SER A 144 6.95 1.78 14.26
N GLY A 145 7.03 2.07 12.97
CA GLY A 145 5.92 1.99 12.04
C GLY A 145 5.15 3.32 11.89
N ASP A 146 4.02 3.25 11.26
CA ASP A 146 3.20 4.40 10.85
C ASP A 146 2.15 4.74 11.93
N LEU A 147 2.58 5.04 13.16
CA LEU A 147 1.68 5.12 14.33
C LEU A 147 0.54 6.13 14.16
N ALA A 148 0.85 7.40 13.86
CA ALA A 148 -0.16 8.44 13.77
C ALA A 148 -1.21 8.19 12.65
N PRO A 149 -0.85 7.88 11.41
CA PRO A 149 -1.86 7.58 10.39
C PRO A 149 -2.65 6.31 10.67
N LEU A 150 -2.03 5.26 11.25
CA LEU A 150 -2.76 4.06 11.68
C LEU A 150 -3.66 4.32 12.89
N ALA A 151 -3.33 5.30 13.73
CA ALA A 151 -4.23 5.76 14.78
C ALA A 151 -5.50 6.41 14.21
N HIS A 152 -5.36 7.29 13.20
CA HIS A 152 -6.49 7.85 12.48
C HIS A 152 -7.38 6.78 11.82
N LEU A 153 -6.79 5.75 11.23
CA LEU A 153 -7.54 4.61 10.73
C LEU A 153 -8.31 3.91 11.86
N SER A 154 -7.63 3.67 12.99
CA SER A 154 -8.15 2.82 14.06
C SER A 154 -9.18 3.52 14.94
N MET A 155 -9.12 4.86 15.09
CA MET A 155 -10.10 5.60 15.88
C MET A 155 -11.51 5.49 15.31
N VAL A 156 -11.65 5.30 13.99
CA VAL A 156 -12.96 5.09 13.34
C VAL A 156 -13.66 3.83 13.87
N LEU A 157 -12.89 2.79 14.23
CA LEU A 157 -13.44 1.57 14.83
C LEU A 157 -14.02 1.83 16.25
N LEU A 158 -13.51 2.87 16.93
CA LEU A 158 -13.98 3.30 18.25
C LEU A 158 -15.16 4.25 18.19
N GLY A 159 -15.62 4.61 16.98
CA GLY A 159 -16.67 5.61 16.79
C GLY A 159 -16.18 7.07 16.83
N GLU A 160 -14.85 7.28 16.79
CA GLU A 160 -14.21 8.59 16.85
C GLU A 160 -13.68 9.01 15.47
N GLY A 161 -13.65 10.32 15.22
CA GLY A 161 -13.17 10.87 13.95
C GLY A 161 -14.17 10.74 12.81
N GLU A 162 -13.66 10.67 11.58
CA GLU A 162 -14.45 10.71 10.35
C GLU A 162 -13.97 9.69 9.34
N ALA A 163 -14.88 9.32 8.43
CA ALA A 163 -14.57 8.54 7.24
C ALA A 163 -15.24 9.16 5.99
N ARG A 164 -14.87 8.68 4.83
CA ARG A 164 -15.57 8.98 3.56
C ARG A 164 -16.28 7.73 3.07
N ILE A 165 -17.52 7.89 2.63
CA ILE A 165 -18.30 6.85 1.95
C ILE A 165 -19.07 7.50 0.80
N ASP A 166 -19.02 6.92 -0.39
CA ASP A 166 -19.63 7.50 -1.61
C ASP A 166 -19.15 8.95 -1.90
N GLY A 167 -17.93 9.31 -1.50
CA GLY A 167 -17.34 10.64 -1.64
C GLY A 167 -17.75 11.66 -0.56
N GLU A 168 -18.67 11.31 0.33
CA GLU A 168 -19.19 12.19 1.38
C GLU A 168 -18.53 11.88 2.72
N TYR A 169 -18.32 12.94 3.54
CA TYR A 169 -17.81 12.79 4.90
C TYR A 169 -18.91 12.34 5.85
N ILE A 170 -18.59 11.42 6.73
CA ILE A 170 -19.47 10.90 7.76
C ILE A 170 -18.72 10.77 9.09
N ALA A 171 -19.33 11.15 10.20
CA ALA A 171 -18.78 10.90 11.53
C ALA A 171 -18.69 9.39 11.79
N ALA A 172 -17.61 8.95 12.44
CA ALA A 172 -17.34 7.53 12.65
C ALA A 172 -18.46 6.80 13.42
N TRP A 173 -19.03 7.43 14.47
CA TRP A 173 -20.16 6.85 15.23
C TRP A 173 -21.40 6.63 14.36
N GLU A 174 -21.67 7.54 13.41
CA GLU A 174 -22.79 7.43 12.48
C GLU A 174 -22.54 6.36 11.43
N LEU A 175 -21.30 6.29 10.92
CA LEU A 175 -20.87 5.24 10.01
C LEU A 175 -21.04 3.85 10.62
N LEU A 176 -20.55 3.63 11.85
CA LEU A 176 -20.69 2.35 12.54
C LEU A 176 -22.17 1.95 12.66
N ARG A 177 -23.03 2.90 13.09
CA ARG A 177 -24.47 2.68 13.16
C ARG A 177 -25.06 2.30 11.79
N LYS A 178 -24.65 2.96 10.71
CA LYS A 178 -25.08 2.67 9.33
C LYS A 178 -24.67 1.24 8.90
N LEU A 179 -23.52 0.77 9.36
CA LEU A 179 -23.00 -0.58 9.12
C LEU A 179 -23.59 -1.64 10.10
N GLY A 180 -24.45 -1.25 11.03
CA GLY A 180 -24.99 -2.13 12.07
C GLY A 180 -23.98 -2.55 13.12
N LEU A 181 -22.94 -1.74 13.34
CA LEU A 181 -21.87 -1.98 14.29
C LEU A 181 -21.96 -1.00 15.46
N GLU A 182 -21.57 -1.48 16.66
CA GLU A 182 -21.33 -0.64 17.82
C GLU A 182 -19.85 -0.23 17.88
N PRO A 183 -19.48 0.88 18.56
CA PRO A 183 -18.08 1.18 18.80
C PRO A 183 -17.30 -0.01 19.35
N LEU A 184 -16.13 -0.28 18.77
CA LEU A 184 -15.32 -1.43 19.16
C LEU A 184 -14.65 -1.18 20.51
N GLU A 185 -14.98 -2.00 21.50
CA GLU A 185 -14.25 -2.06 22.75
C GLU A 185 -12.97 -2.89 22.56
N LEU A 186 -11.82 -2.24 22.66
CA LEU A 186 -10.53 -2.90 22.47
C LEU A 186 -10.15 -3.77 23.65
N GLN A 187 -9.60 -4.94 23.35
CA GLN A 187 -9.00 -5.82 24.34
C GLN A 187 -7.48 -5.59 24.42
N PRO A 188 -6.82 -6.08 25.47
CA PRO A 188 -5.37 -5.99 25.62
C PRO A 188 -4.63 -6.41 24.36
N LYS A 189 -3.59 -5.65 23.97
CA LYS A 189 -2.81 -5.83 22.75
C LYS A 189 -3.45 -5.27 21.46
N GLU A 190 -4.77 -5.12 21.35
CA GLU A 190 -5.42 -4.72 20.10
C GLU A 190 -5.06 -3.30 19.67
N GLY A 191 -4.98 -2.35 20.58
CA GLY A 191 -4.55 -0.98 20.25
C GLY A 191 -3.13 -0.97 19.65
N LEU A 192 -2.19 -1.67 20.30
CA LEU A 192 -0.83 -1.78 19.79
C LEU A 192 -0.79 -2.50 18.43
N ALA A 193 -1.56 -3.57 18.26
CA ALA A 193 -1.62 -4.32 17.01
C ALA A 193 -2.18 -3.49 15.85
N LEU A 194 -3.13 -2.62 16.13
CA LEU A 194 -3.71 -1.71 15.14
C LEU A 194 -2.74 -0.59 14.75
N LEU A 195 -2.01 -0.02 15.72
CA LEU A 195 -1.09 1.11 15.47
C LEU A 195 0.23 0.68 14.82
N ASN A 196 0.79 -0.46 15.22
CA ASN A 196 2.11 -0.88 14.74
C ASN A 196 2.01 -1.53 13.37
N GLY A 197 2.90 -1.11 12.51
CA GLY A 197 3.07 -1.63 11.17
C GLY A 197 3.47 -0.54 10.18
N THR A 198 3.83 -0.94 8.97
CA THR A 198 4.32 -0.09 7.87
C THR A 198 3.32 -0.01 6.72
N GLN A 199 2.04 -0.23 6.99
CA GLN A 199 1.02 -0.33 5.93
C GLN A 199 0.84 0.98 5.18
N VAL A 200 0.99 2.12 5.85
CA VAL A 200 0.88 3.44 5.21
C VAL A 200 2.09 3.72 4.34
N SER A 201 3.30 3.53 4.86
CA SER A 201 4.55 3.66 4.10
C SER A 201 4.57 2.73 2.89
N THR A 202 4.11 1.49 3.06
CA THR A 202 4.02 0.50 1.97
C THR A 202 2.98 0.90 0.93
N ALA A 203 1.79 1.38 1.34
CA ALA A 203 0.76 1.84 0.41
C ALA A 203 1.23 3.04 -0.42
N LEU A 204 1.92 4.00 0.20
CA LEU A 204 2.49 5.15 -0.49
C LEU A 204 3.62 4.74 -1.45
N ALA A 205 4.48 3.80 -1.05
CA ALA A 205 5.53 3.26 -1.92
C ALA A 205 4.93 2.56 -3.15
N LEU A 206 3.89 1.74 -2.96
CA LEU A 206 3.17 1.07 -4.04
C LEU A 206 2.46 2.07 -4.97
N HIS A 207 1.81 3.10 -4.40
CA HIS A 207 1.20 4.17 -5.19
C HIS A 207 2.26 4.86 -6.07
N GLY A 208 3.40 5.21 -5.50
CA GLY A 208 4.53 5.79 -6.24
C GLY A 208 5.10 4.86 -7.31
N LEU A 209 5.27 3.58 -7.01
CA LEU A 209 5.72 2.57 -7.97
C LEU A 209 4.77 2.47 -9.17
N PHE A 210 3.47 2.35 -8.93
CA PHE A 210 2.48 2.24 -10.00
C PHE A 210 2.38 3.51 -10.85
N ALA A 211 2.51 4.69 -10.25
CA ALA A 211 2.60 5.94 -10.99
C ALA A 211 3.87 6.02 -11.84
N ALA A 212 5.01 5.55 -11.32
CA ALA A 212 6.27 5.50 -12.07
C ALA A 212 6.19 4.52 -13.26
N GLU A 213 5.51 3.37 -13.11
CA GLU A 213 5.28 2.43 -14.22
C GLU A 213 4.41 3.06 -15.33
N ASP A 214 3.34 3.76 -14.95
CA ASP A 214 2.48 4.47 -15.91
C ASP A 214 3.25 5.60 -16.63
N CYS A 215 4.12 6.33 -15.90
CA CYS A 215 5.02 7.33 -16.48
C CYS A 215 6.04 6.72 -17.45
N LEU A 216 6.64 5.57 -17.10
CA LEU A 216 7.59 4.88 -17.97
C LEU A 216 6.92 4.42 -19.28
N ALA A 217 5.74 3.80 -19.20
CA ALA A 217 4.98 3.38 -20.36
C ALA A 217 4.66 4.58 -21.29
N SER A 218 4.20 5.67 -20.69
CA SER A 218 3.92 6.91 -21.42
C SER A 218 5.18 7.51 -22.06
N SER A 219 6.32 7.45 -21.36
CA SER A 219 7.62 7.94 -21.85
C SER A 219 8.12 7.14 -23.06
N ILE A 220 7.92 5.82 -23.08
CA ILE A 220 8.29 4.98 -24.24
C ILE A 220 7.46 5.37 -25.46
N VAL A 221 6.15 5.55 -25.30
CA VAL A 221 5.26 5.97 -26.40
C VAL A 221 5.64 7.37 -26.89
N ALA A 222 5.75 8.36 -25.99
CA ALA A 222 6.13 9.72 -26.35
C ALA A 222 7.52 9.80 -26.98
N GLY A 223 8.43 8.99 -26.48
CA GLY A 223 9.79 8.85 -27.04
C GLY A 223 9.79 8.32 -28.46
N SER A 224 8.99 7.28 -28.75
CA SER A 224 8.83 6.71 -30.10
C SER A 224 8.25 7.77 -31.07
N LEU A 225 7.21 8.48 -30.67
CA LEU A 225 6.65 9.60 -31.47
C LEU A 225 7.70 10.69 -31.71
N SER A 226 8.55 11.00 -30.74
CA SER A 226 9.60 12.00 -30.89
C SER A 226 10.66 11.56 -31.90
N VAL A 227 11.03 10.27 -31.92
CA VAL A 227 11.97 9.69 -32.89
C VAL A 227 11.41 9.86 -34.30
N GLU A 228 10.16 9.50 -34.54
CA GLU A 228 9.51 9.66 -35.84
C GLU A 228 9.35 11.13 -36.25
N ALA A 229 8.82 11.98 -35.39
CA ALA A 229 8.59 13.39 -35.69
C ALA A 229 9.90 14.15 -36.00
N SER A 230 11.04 13.65 -35.49
CA SER A 230 12.36 14.23 -35.73
C SER A 230 13.08 13.59 -36.92
N LEU A 231 12.45 12.65 -37.63
CA LEU A 231 13.07 11.87 -38.72
C LEU A 231 14.39 11.23 -38.28
N SER A 232 14.45 10.70 -37.04
CA SER A 232 15.64 10.13 -36.43
C SER A 232 15.87 8.68 -36.87
N SER A 233 17.14 8.25 -36.83
CA SER A 233 17.54 6.89 -37.17
C SER A 233 17.02 5.86 -36.18
N TYR A 234 16.60 4.68 -36.67
CA TYR A 234 16.23 3.52 -35.85
C TYR A 234 17.43 2.65 -35.47
N SER A 235 18.58 2.87 -36.07
CA SER A 235 19.81 2.11 -35.79
C SER A 235 20.16 2.02 -34.29
N PRO A 236 19.95 3.07 -33.46
CA PRO A 236 20.23 2.99 -32.02
C PRO A 236 19.38 1.98 -31.26
N PHE A 237 18.27 1.51 -31.82
CA PHE A 237 17.36 0.52 -31.20
C PHE A 237 17.62 -0.91 -31.66
N ASP A 238 18.67 -1.16 -32.50
CA ASP A 238 19.04 -2.49 -32.97
C ASP A 238 19.33 -3.43 -31.81
N GLU A 239 18.72 -4.60 -31.81
CA GLU A 239 18.80 -5.61 -30.77
C GLU A 239 20.23 -5.96 -30.36
N ARG A 240 21.14 -6.09 -31.35
CA ARG A 240 22.53 -6.45 -31.12
C ARG A 240 23.29 -5.50 -30.22
N ILE A 241 22.96 -4.18 -30.26
CA ILE A 241 23.55 -3.16 -29.40
C ILE A 241 23.21 -3.42 -27.95
N HIS A 242 21.96 -3.78 -27.67
CA HIS A 242 21.44 -3.97 -26.31
C HIS A 242 21.82 -5.34 -25.75
N GLU A 243 21.90 -6.37 -26.61
CA GLU A 243 22.39 -7.70 -26.22
C GLU A 243 23.84 -7.66 -25.74
N VAL A 244 24.71 -6.97 -26.45
CA VAL A 244 26.14 -6.82 -26.06
C VAL A 244 26.28 -6.12 -24.70
N ARG A 245 25.39 -5.19 -24.36
CA ARG A 245 25.38 -4.53 -23.06
C ARG A 245 24.87 -5.43 -21.93
N GLY A 246 23.96 -6.36 -22.21
CA GLY A 246 23.45 -7.36 -21.27
C GLY A 246 22.56 -6.82 -20.16
N LEU A 247 22.08 -5.57 -20.22
CA LEU A 247 21.20 -4.95 -19.22
C LEU A 247 19.74 -5.20 -19.58
N GLN A 248 19.01 -5.93 -18.74
CA GLN A 248 17.66 -6.41 -19.08
C GLN A 248 16.65 -5.29 -19.33
N GLY A 249 16.60 -4.28 -18.48
CA GLY A 249 15.70 -3.12 -18.66
C GLY A 249 15.98 -2.38 -19.99
N GLN A 250 17.25 -2.22 -20.34
CA GLN A 250 17.64 -1.59 -21.60
C GLN A 250 17.18 -2.42 -22.81
N LYS A 251 17.32 -3.76 -22.75
CA LYS A 251 16.87 -4.70 -23.81
C LYS A 251 15.36 -4.61 -24.00
N ASP A 252 14.61 -4.63 -22.90
CA ASP A 252 13.15 -4.60 -22.93
C ASP A 252 12.63 -3.27 -23.47
N VAL A 253 13.20 -2.14 -23.04
CA VAL A 253 12.82 -0.82 -23.57
C VAL A 253 13.14 -0.71 -25.06
N ALA A 254 14.33 -1.15 -25.51
CA ALA A 254 14.67 -1.15 -26.92
C ALA A 254 13.72 -2.04 -27.77
N ALA A 255 13.30 -3.18 -27.23
CA ALA A 255 12.32 -4.05 -27.89
C ALA A 255 10.96 -3.34 -28.06
N ASN A 256 10.50 -2.62 -27.04
CA ASN A 256 9.28 -1.82 -27.13
C ASN A 256 9.40 -0.70 -28.19
N PHE A 257 10.54 0.00 -28.25
CA PHE A 257 10.78 0.99 -29.32
C PHE A 257 10.71 0.33 -30.70
N ARG A 258 11.40 -0.81 -30.93
CA ARG A 258 11.34 -1.53 -32.20
C ARG A 258 9.92 -1.94 -32.57
N GLN A 259 9.11 -2.38 -31.59
CA GLN A 259 7.72 -2.76 -31.82
C GLN A 259 6.85 -1.57 -32.21
N LEU A 260 6.97 -0.43 -31.51
CA LEU A 260 6.17 0.77 -31.76
C LEU A 260 6.53 1.45 -33.08
N LEU A 261 7.81 1.37 -33.50
CA LEU A 261 8.33 1.98 -34.71
C LEU A 261 8.31 1.02 -35.92
N ASN A 262 7.81 -0.21 -35.75
CA ASN A 262 7.74 -1.19 -36.84
C ASN A 262 6.84 -0.68 -37.96
N GLU A 263 7.29 -0.95 -39.23
CA GLU A 263 6.56 -0.57 -40.45
C GLU A 263 6.26 0.92 -40.60
N SER A 264 7.06 1.80 -39.96
CA SER A 264 6.88 3.25 -40.09
C SER A 264 7.24 3.73 -41.48
N GLU A 265 6.28 4.34 -42.18
CA GLU A 265 6.49 5.00 -43.47
C GLU A 265 7.40 6.23 -43.34
N ILE A 266 7.39 6.90 -42.18
CA ILE A 266 8.25 8.05 -41.87
C ILE A 266 9.71 7.59 -41.88
N ASN A 267 10.05 6.49 -41.22
CA ASN A 267 11.39 5.94 -41.21
C ASN A 267 11.81 5.51 -42.64
N ALA A 268 10.96 4.81 -43.35
CA ALA A 268 11.24 4.36 -44.73
C ALA A 268 11.49 5.56 -45.66
N SER A 269 10.77 6.68 -45.50
CA SER A 269 10.97 7.87 -46.31
C SER A 269 12.32 8.56 -46.07
N HIS A 270 13.02 8.20 -44.99
CA HIS A 270 14.25 8.86 -44.54
C HIS A 270 15.49 7.97 -44.64
N GLU A 271 15.41 6.81 -45.27
CA GLU A 271 16.54 5.98 -45.58
C GLU A 271 17.58 6.74 -46.41
N ASN A 272 18.84 6.61 -46.03
CA ASN A 272 19.98 7.27 -46.71
C ASN A 272 20.03 8.80 -46.54
N CYS A 273 19.45 9.37 -45.52
CA CYS A 273 19.62 10.80 -45.21
C CYS A 273 21.11 11.07 -44.87
N GLY A 274 21.57 12.29 -45.15
CA GLY A 274 22.95 12.73 -44.88
C GLY A 274 23.28 12.98 -43.41
N HIS A 275 22.32 12.72 -42.49
CA HIS A 275 22.50 12.94 -41.04
C HIS A 275 23.28 11.78 -40.43
N VAL A 276 24.46 12.06 -39.86
CA VAL A 276 25.37 10.99 -39.38
C VAL A 276 24.92 10.42 -38.03
N GLN A 277 24.41 11.28 -37.13
CA GLN A 277 24.04 10.85 -35.78
C GLN A 277 23.00 11.79 -35.14
N ASP A 278 21.99 11.20 -34.52
CA ASP A 278 20.99 11.92 -33.73
C ASP A 278 21.49 12.33 -32.34
N PRO A 279 20.89 13.33 -31.71
CA PRO A 279 21.22 13.72 -30.34
C PRO A 279 20.87 12.61 -29.33
N TYR A 280 21.55 12.64 -28.17
CA TYR A 280 21.36 11.66 -27.11
C TYR A 280 19.89 11.52 -26.65
N SER A 281 19.15 12.62 -26.62
CA SER A 281 17.73 12.63 -26.20
C SER A 281 16.85 11.74 -27.07
N LEU A 282 17.22 11.45 -28.30
CA LEU A 282 16.51 10.55 -29.21
C LEU A 282 17.10 9.15 -29.19
N ARG A 283 18.41 8.99 -29.29
CA ARG A 283 19.07 7.69 -29.49
C ARG A 283 19.40 6.92 -28.21
N CYS A 284 19.50 7.58 -27.04
CA CYS A 284 19.88 6.94 -25.78
C CYS A 284 18.67 6.62 -24.85
N GLN A 285 17.46 6.69 -25.36
CA GLN A 285 16.25 6.42 -24.57
C GLN A 285 16.25 4.99 -23.98
N PRO A 286 16.66 3.92 -24.69
CA PRO A 286 16.71 2.60 -24.09
C PRO A 286 17.67 2.50 -22.90
N GLN A 287 18.79 3.20 -22.91
CA GLN A 287 19.75 3.22 -21.82
C GLN A 287 19.17 3.92 -20.58
N VAL A 288 18.53 5.07 -20.76
CA VAL A 288 17.99 5.89 -19.66
C VAL A 288 16.74 5.24 -19.07
N LEU A 289 15.73 4.96 -19.92
CA LEU A 289 14.47 4.37 -19.48
C LEU A 289 14.67 2.92 -19.00
N GLY A 290 15.62 2.18 -19.59
CA GLY A 290 15.97 0.85 -19.14
C GLY A 290 16.58 0.83 -17.73
N ALA A 291 17.44 1.79 -17.40
CA ALA A 291 17.98 1.93 -16.06
C ALA A 291 16.86 2.24 -15.04
N CYS A 292 15.89 3.09 -15.41
CA CYS A 292 14.71 3.35 -14.57
C CYS A 292 13.87 2.07 -14.36
N LEU A 293 13.63 1.30 -15.44
CA LEU A 293 12.89 0.05 -15.36
C LEU A 293 13.55 -0.97 -14.43
N ASP A 294 14.88 -1.11 -14.49
CA ASP A 294 15.61 -2.02 -13.59
C ASP A 294 15.49 -1.59 -12.12
N GLN A 295 15.53 -0.28 -11.82
CA GLN A 295 15.30 0.22 -10.46
C GLN A 295 13.87 -0.01 -9.99
N MET A 296 12.86 0.20 -10.86
CA MET A 296 11.46 -0.08 -10.51
C MET A 296 11.24 -1.58 -10.23
N ARG A 297 11.84 -2.46 -11.02
CA ARG A 297 11.80 -3.92 -10.78
C ARG A 297 12.48 -4.34 -9.49
N PHE A 298 13.56 -3.65 -9.12
CA PHE A 298 14.22 -3.89 -7.83
C PHE A 298 13.36 -3.44 -6.65
N ALA A 299 12.61 -2.35 -6.82
CA ALA A 299 11.73 -1.81 -5.76
C ALA A 299 10.43 -2.63 -5.58
N ALA A 300 9.97 -3.32 -6.64
CA ALA A 300 8.74 -4.12 -6.67
C ALA A 300 8.95 -5.51 -6.05
#